data_6b9f85ed5b4567460bce3fe98f628b5f
#
_entry.id   6b9f85ed5b4567460bce3fe98f628b5f
#
_cell.length_a   1.000
_cell.length_b   1.000
_cell.length_c   1.000
_cell.angle_alpha   90.00
_cell.angle_beta   90.00
_cell.angle_gamma   90.00
#
_symmetry.space_group_name_H-M   'P 1'
#
loop_
_entity.id
_entity.type
_entity.pdbx_description
1 polymer ?
#
loop_
_entity_poly.entity_id
_entity_poly.type
_entity_poly.pdbx_seq_one_letter_code
_entity_poly.pdbx_strand_id
1 'polypeptide(L)'
;MGTRHSRVAAWTLVATFSVIAALVMVPRHALAADSEPSLSEAQAAIVVDSTGSVLYEKNPDEQINMASVTKVMTAVVALESGTPLDKVCTLSKPELAENAMVAGYEAGSTSSLEDLLHVMLVYSANDAAYEVAVAVAGSEDAFVQMMNDKAVELGMNGTHFENPHGLDADGHHSTVHDLAILARYAMTTQPFIADTVRMQSTTVNVNGIETAFPTVDHLLGSYDGLLGIKTGAGNYVTAFMGCARRHGTTLYTVVLGCQTREGRFTDTEALLDWAFGTYDSYVLASPEKAMGERPFAYDLALMCPVATQATTKGLVWPDAGPTTYVRTMSSTTHLCAPGDTAGVCTWSQAGRTVGACTYVATAKLTYARSGFGLVDELSPNLMGAKAA
;
A
#
# COMPACT_ATOMS: atom_id res chain seq x y z
N MET A 1 -48.92 66.20 24.16
CA MET A 1 -48.99 64.88 24.80
C MET A 1 -48.35 63.90 23.86
N GLY A 2 -47.12 63.58 24.19
CA GLY A 2 -46.23 62.78 23.34
C GLY A 2 -46.22 61.31 23.75
N THR A 3 -46.35 60.41 22.84
CA THR A 3 -46.07 59.00 23.05
C THR A 3 -44.71 58.64 22.42
N ARG A 4 -43.76 58.22 23.27
CA ARG A 4 -42.47 57.72 22.90
C ARG A 4 -42.59 56.26 22.44
N HIS A 5 -42.19 55.99 21.20
CA HIS A 5 -41.97 54.63 20.72
C HIS A 5 -40.53 54.25 21.00
N SER A 6 -40.32 53.27 21.87
CA SER A 6 -39.04 52.62 22.11
C SER A 6 -38.76 51.61 21.02
N ARG A 7 -37.72 51.85 20.23
CA ARG A 7 -37.18 50.87 19.27
C ARG A 7 -36.21 49.96 20.00
N VAL A 8 -36.60 48.69 20.13
CA VAL A 8 -35.71 47.61 20.56
C VAL A 8 -34.83 47.24 19.34
N ALA A 9 -33.57 47.56 19.40
CA ALA A 9 -32.58 47.10 18.41
C ALA A 9 -32.17 45.67 18.74
N ALA A 10 -32.56 44.73 17.89
CA ALA A 10 -32.06 43.37 17.94
C ALA A 10 -30.63 43.33 17.42
N TRP A 11 -29.71 43.03 18.31
CA TRP A 11 -28.30 42.75 17.95
C TRP A 11 -28.18 41.30 17.54
N THR A 12 -28.06 41.06 16.23
CA THR A 12 -27.69 39.75 15.68
C THR A 12 -26.18 39.58 15.82
N LEU A 13 -25.77 38.79 16.78
CA LEU A 13 -24.36 38.40 16.94
C LEU A 13 -24.03 37.35 15.86
N VAL A 14 -23.42 37.77 14.78
CA VAL A 14 -22.78 36.89 13.83
C VAL A 14 -21.40 36.50 14.40
N ALA A 15 -21.30 35.32 14.98
CA ALA A 15 -20.03 34.75 15.39
C ALA A 15 -19.28 34.26 14.14
N THR A 16 -18.45 35.13 13.57
CA THR A 16 -17.44 34.75 12.60
C THR A 16 -16.33 34.01 13.30
N PHE A 17 -16.26 32.71 13.16
CA PHE A 17 -15.10 31.92 13.52
C PHE A 17 -13.97 32.26 12.53
N SER A 18 -13.09 33.16 12.93
CA SER A 18 -11.83 33.39 12.24
C SER A 18 -10.90 32.20 12.51
N VAL A 19 -10.75 31.31 11.52
CA VAL A 19 -9.63 30.35 11.49
C VAL A 19 -8.36 31.17 11.28
N ILE A 20 -7.64 31.45 12.36
CA ILE A 20 -6.26 31.94 12.27
C ILE A 20 -5.42 30.76 11.84
N ALA A 21 -5.25 30.58 10.52
CA ALA A 21 -4.16 29.80 9.97
C ALA A 21 -2.88 30.61 10.25
N ALA A 22 -2.20 30.31 11.35
CA ALA A 22 -0.83 30.75 11.56
C ALA A 22 0.01 30.06 10.46
N LEU A 23 0.25 30.78 9.37
CA LEU A 23 1.27 30.44 8.38
C LEU A 23 2.63 30.62 9.08
N VAL A 24 3.07 29.62 9.83
CA VAL A 24 4.47 29.51 10.22
C VAL A 24 5.19 29.23 8.91
N MET A 25 5.79 30.25 8.31
CA MET A 25 6.83 30.05 7.30
C MET A 25 7.97 29.31 8.01
N VAL A 26 7.92 27.99 8.00
CA VAL A 26 9.09 27.18 8.32
C VAL A 26 10.06 27.45 7.18
N PRO A 27 11.28 27.98 7.47
CA PRO A 27 12.29 28.06 6.43
C PRO A 27 12.42 26.63 5.86
N ARG A 28 12.29 26.51 4.53
CA ARG A 28 12.76 25.30 3.86
C ARG A 28 14.24 25.20 4.20
N HIS A 29 14.56 24.50 5.26
CA HIS A 29 15.92 24.02 5.43
C HIS A 29 16.15 23.18 4.19
N ALA A 30 17.10 23.61 3.37
CA ALA A 30 17.68 22.75 2.36
C ALA A 30 18.05 21.46 3.10
N LEU A 31 17.30 20.39 2.83
CA LEU A 31 17.62 19.06 3.33
C LEU A 31 19.06 18.83 2.89
N ALA A 32 19.93 18.50 3.82
CA ALA A 32 21.34 18.29 3.53
C ALA A 32 21.44 17.24 2.41
N ALA A 33 22.26 17.50 1.42
CA ALA A 33 22.46 16.63 0.26
C ALA A 33 22.97 15.21 0.61
N ASP A 34 23.34 14.99 1.87
CA ASP A 34 23.79 13.71 2.43
C ASP A 34 22.63 12.77 2.85
N SER A 35 21.37 13.13 2.61
CA SER A 35 20.19 12.41 3.09
C SER A 35 19.47 11.58 2.01
N GLU A 36 19.89 11.60 0.76
CA GLU A 36 19.29 10.82 -0.31
C GLU A 36 20.02 9.48 -0.51
N PRO A 37 19.29 8.40 -0.92
CA PRO A 37 19.93 7.12 -1.22
C PRO A 37 20.85 7.25 -2.42
N SER A 38 22.02 6.63 -2.35
CA SER A 38 22.99 6.60 -3.46
C SER A 38 22.66 5.45 -4.41
N LEU A 39 22.00 5.75 -5.53
CA LEU A 39 21.64 4.78 -6.56
C LEU A 39 22.68 4.81 -7.68
N SER A 40 23.16 3.63 -8.05
CA SER A 40 24.25 3.46 -9.02
C SER A 40 23.76 3.30 -10.46
N GLU A 41 22.65 2.61 -10.67
CA GLU A 41 22.18 2.21 -11.99
C GLU A 41 20.71 2.53 -12.27
N ALA A 42 19.85 2.55 -11.25
CA ALA A 42 18.41 2.72 -11.46
C ALA A 42 18.08 4.03 -12.19
N GLN A 43 17.40 3.91 -13.33
CA GLN A 43 16.88 5.03 -14.09
C GLN A 43 15.70 5.67 -13.35
N ALA A 44 14.80 4.85 -12.84
CA ALA A 44 13.70 5.26 -11.97
C ALA A 44 13.67 4.40 -10.70
N ALA A 45 13.29 5.01 -9.57
CA ALA A 45 13.23 4.33 -8.28
C ALA A 45 12.21 4.95 -7.34
N ILE A 46 11.63 4.14 -6.46
CA ILE A 46 10.69 4.60 -5.43
C ILE A 46 10.77 3.74 -4.18
N VAL A 47 10.57 4.36 -3.02
CA VAL A 47 10.26 3.67 -1.76
C VAL A 47 8.99 4.26 -1.17
N VAL A 48 8.05 3.39 -0.82
CA VAL A 48 6.82 3.77 -0.12
C VAL A 48 6.65 2.96 1.16
N ASP A 49 5.96 3.54 2.14
CA ASP A 49 5.59 2.83 3.36
C ASP A 49 4.30 1.99 3.18
N SER A 50 3.88 1.30 4.24
CA SER A 50 2.67 0.46 4.24
C SER A 50 1.38 1.23 3.96
N THR A 51 1.37 2.55 4.15
CA THR A 51 0.22 3.42 3.83
C THR A 51 0.19 3.86 2.36
N GLY A 52 1.31 3.67 1.64
CA GLY A 52 1.54 4.19 0.29
C GLY A 52 2.17 5.58 0.27
N SER A 53 2.57 6.11 1.44
CA SER A 53 3.29 7.40 1.49
C SER A 53 4.68 7.25 0.91
N VAL A 54 5.02 8.12 -0.03
CA VAL A 54 6.33 8.14 -0.69
C VAL A 54 7.40 8.65 0.28
N LEU A 55 8.46 7.88 0.46
CA LEU A 55 9.64 8.24 1.26
C LEU A 55 10.77 8.79 0.39
N TYR A 56 10.95 8.21 -0.78
CA TYR A 56 11.89 8.65 -1.81
C TYR A 56 11.35 8.32 -3.19
N GLU A 57 11.64 9.17 -4.17
CA GLU A 57 11.32 8.91 -5.57
C GLU A 57 12.37 9.54 -6.51
N LYS A 58 12.64 8.85 -7.60
CA LYS A 58 13.47 9.30 -8.73
C LYS A 58 12.73 8.94 -10.01
N ASN A 59 12.42 9.94 -10.86
CA ASN A 59 11.71 9.76 -12.12
C ASN A 59 10.43 8.90 -11.97
N PRO A 60 9.52 9.23 -11.02
CA PRO A 60 8.46 8.32 -10.60
C PRO A 60 7.46 7.96 -11.70
N ASP A 61 7.27 8.82 -12.69
CA ASP A 61 6.30 8.66 -13.78
C ASP A 61 6.96 8.33 -15.13
N GLU A 62 8.26 8.03 -15.14
CA GLU A 62 8.97 7.63 -16.36
C GLU A 62 8.52 6.22 -16.77
N GLN A 63 8.02 6.10 -17.99
CA GLN A 63 7.55 4.83 -18.57
C GLN A 63 8.74 4.00 -19.04
N ILE A 64 8.98 2.89 -18.38
CA ILE A 64 10.11 1.99 -18.63
C ILE A 64 9.57 0.55 -18.76
N ASN A 65 10.22 -0.27 -19.58
CA ASN A 65 9.92 -1.70 -19.62
C ASN A 65 10.19 -2.32 -18.25
N MET A 66 9.18 -3.02 -17.72
CA MET A 66 9.21 -3.60 -16.36
C MET A 66 9.67 -5.06 -16.34
N ALA A 67 9.89 -5.65 -17.52
CA ALA A 67 10.27 -7.06 -17.66
C ALA A 67 9.38 -7.99 -16.82
N SER A 68 9.92 -9.05 -16.24
CA SER A 68 9.14 -10.06 -15.47
C SER A 68 8.49 -9.57 -14.19
N VAL A 69 8.63 -8.28 -13.81
CA VAL A 69 7.80 -7.68 -12.75
C VAL A 69 6.31 -7.72 -13.14
N THR A 70 6.01 -7.72 -14.43
CA THR A 70 4.69 -7.99 -15.04
C THR A 70 3.94 -9.15 -14.39
N LYS A 71 4.63 -10.23 -14.03
CA LYS A 71 4.03 -11.46 -13.48
C LYS A 71 3.31 -11.27 -12.15
N VAL A 72 3.57 -10.16 -11.46
CA VAL A 72 2.81 -9.79 -10.24
C VAL A 72 1.38 -9.42 -10.62
N MET A 73 1.19 -8.65 -11.70
CA MET A 73 -0.16 -8.34 -12.22
C MET A 73 -0.84 -9.60 -12.73
N THR A 74 -0.12 -10.47 -13.44
CA THR A 74 -0.61 -11.77 -13.90
C THR A 74 -1.16 -12.61 -12.74
N ALA A 75 -0.42 -12.67 -11.62
CA ALA A 75 -0.87 -13.41 -10.45
C ALA A 75 -2.11 -12.75 -9.80
N VAL A 76 -2.14 -11.41 -9.68
CA VAL A 76 -3.29 -10.68 -9.12
C VAL A 76 -4.55 -10.97 -9.94
N VAL A 77 -4.49 -10.82 -11.27
CA VAL A 77 -5.63 -11.05 -12.16
C VAL A 77 -6.09 -12.50 -12.11
N ALA A 78 -5.16 -13.46 -12.10
CA ALA A 78 -5.49 -14.88 -12.02
C ALA A 78 -6.21 -15.22 -10.71
N LEU A 79 -5.73 -14.75 -9.58
CA LEU A 79 -6.33 -14.99 -8.26
C LEU A 79 -7.71 -14.34 -8.10
N GLU A 80 -7.92 -13.19 -8.72
CA GLU A 80 -9.20 -12.46 -8.66
C GLU A 80 -10.22 -12.92 -9.70
N SER A 81 -9.81 -13.71 -10.68
CA SER A 81 -10.72 -14.25 -11.70
C SER A 81 -11.76 -15.23 -11.13
N GLY A 82 -11.55 -15.74 -9.93
CA GLY A 82 -12.37 -16.82 -9.34
C GLY A 82 -12.09 -18.20 -9.91
N THR A 83 -11.07 -18.34 -10.78
CA THR A 83 -10.64 -19.66 -11.29
C THR A 83 -10.04 -20.47 -10.13
N PRO A 84 -10.52 -21.71 -9.86
CA PRO A 84 -10.01 -22.53 -8.78
C PRO A 84 -8.51 -22.84 -8.93
N LEU A 85 -7.73 -22.75 -7.84
CA LEU A 85 -6.30 -23.02 -7.87
C LEU A 85 -5.96 -24.48 -8.22
N ASP A 86 -6.82 -25.41 -7.86
CA ASP A 86 -6.73 -26.84 -8.19
C ASP A 86 -7.20 -27.19 -9.61
N LYS A 87 -7.61 -26.19 -10.41
CA LYS A 87 -7.96 -26.42 -11.82
C LYS A 87 -6.78 -27.03 -12.55
N VAL A 88 -7.02 -28.23 -13.10
CA VAL A 88 -6.06 -28.89 -13.99
C VAL A 88 -6.11 -28.26 -15.37
N CYS A 89 -4.98 -27.71 -15.79
CA CYS A 89 -4.79 -27.04 -17.08
C CYS A 89 -4.07 -27.98 -18.04
N THR A 90 -4.56 -28.12 -19.29
CA THR A 90 -3.81 -28.77 -20.36
C THR A 90 -2.99 -27.74 -21.08
N LEU A 91 -1.67 -27.91 -21.11
CA LEU A 91 -0.69 -26.92 -21.52
C LEU A 91 -0.44 -26.96 -23.03
N SER A 92 -0.15 -25.78 -23.59
CA SER A 92 -0.06 -25.60 -25.05
C SER A 92 1.37 -25.55 -25.58
N LYS A 93 2.37 -25.25 -24.72
CA LYS A 93 3.75 -24.95 -25.11
C LYS A 93 3.85 -23.74 -26.03
N PRO A 94 3.73 -22.52 -25.50
CA PRO A 94 3.79 -21.30 -26.31
C PRO A 94 5.12 -21.13 -27.04
N GLU A 95 5.09 -20.44 -28.18
CA GLU A 95 6.29 -19.98 -28.85
C GLU A 95 6.80 -18.72 -28.13
N LEU A 96 7.93 -18.84 -27.44
CA LEU A 96 8.57 -17.76 -26.70
C LEU A 96 9.95 -17.48 -27.29
N ALA A 97 10.55 -16.33 -26.93
CA ALA A 97 11.92 -16.01 -27.31
C ALA A 97 12.89 -17.12 -26.85
N GLU A 98 13.89 -17.44 -27.66
CA GLU A 98 14.83 -18.54 -27.42
C GLU A 98 15.54 -18.47 -26.06
N ASN A 99 15.80 -17.25 -25.56
CA ASN A 99 16.43 -17.00 -24.28
C ASN A 99 15.44 -16.80 -23.13
N ALA A 100 14.14 -17.04 -23.35
CA ALA A 100 13.13 -16.90 -22.30
C ALA A 100 13.33 -17.95 -21.21
N MET A 101 13.22 -17.54 -19.96
CA MET A 101 13.21 -18.44 -18.82
C MET A 101 11.90 -19.24 -18.80
N VAL A 102 11.97 -20.55 -18.85
CA VAL A 102 10.81 -21.44 -18.91
C VAL A 102 10.93 -22.59 -17.90
N ALA A 103 9.81 -23.10 -17.44
CA ALA A 103 9.75 -24.35 -16.67
C ALA A 103 9.98 -25.58 -17.55
N GLY A 104 9.69 -25.48 -18.85
CA GLY A 104 9.91 -26.53 -19.83
C GLY A 104 8.68 -27.42 -20.04
N TYR A 105 7.49 -26.88 -19.89
CA TYR A 105 6.25 -27.62 -20.17
C TYR A 105 6.13 -28.00 -21.63
N GLU A 106 5.62 -29.23 -21.88
CA GLU A 106 5.35 -29.74 -23.21
C GLU A 106 3.87 -29.68 -23.56
N ALA A 107 3.55 -29.54 -24.85
CA ALA A 107 2.19 -29.55 -25.33
C ALA A 107 1.47 -30.85 -24.94
N GLY A 108 0.25 -30.72 -24.38
CA GLY A 108 -0.55 -31.84 -23.89
C GLY A 108 -0.21 -32.31 -22.48
N SER A 109 0.86 -31.79 -21.85
CA SER A 109 1.10 -32.01 -20.42
C SER A 109 0.06 -31.27 -19.57
N THR A 110 0.00 -31.58 -18.29
CA THR A 110 -0.96 -30.96 -17.37
C THR A 110 -0.29 -30.42 -16.13
N SER A 111 -0.80 -29.31 -15.61
CA SER A 111 -0.39 -28.72 -14.33
C SER A 111 -1.60 -28.09 -13.65
N SER A 112 -1.56 -27.92 -12.32
CA SER A 112 -2.56 -27.12 -11.64
C SER A 112 -2.31 -25.62 -11.85
N LEU A 113 -3.35 -24.79 -11.73
CA LEU A 113 -3.18 -23.34 -11.75
C LEU A 113 -2.26 -22.88 -10.61
N GLU A 114 -2.34 -23.52 -9.45
CA GLU A 114 -1.48 -23.27 -8.30
C GLU A 114 0.00 -23.50 -8.62
N ASP A 115 0.36 -24.64 -9.21
CA ASP A 115 1.74 -24.96 -9.59
C ASP A 115 2.28 -23.98 -10.64
N LEU A 116 1.45 -23.61 -11.62
CA LEU A 116 1.81 -22.60 -12.62
C LEU A 116 2.11 -21.24 -11.97
N LEU A 117 1.29 -20.80 -11.02
CA LEU A 117 1.51 -19.55 -10.28
C LEU A 117 2.76 -19.63 -9.40
N HIS A 118 3.02 -20.74 -8.73
CA HIS A 118 4.21 -20.94 -7.93
C HIS A 118 5.49 -20.84 -8.77
N VAL A 119 5.61 -21.59 -9.85
CA VAL A 119 6.82 -21.57 -10.68
C VAL A 119 6.97 -20.24 -11.43
N MET A 120 5.87 -19.59 -11.80
CA MET A 120 5.85 -18.24 -12.39
C MET A 120 6.42 -17.18 -11.42
N LEU A 121 6.02 -17.19 -10.16
CA LEU A 121 6.44 -16.19 -9.19
C LEU A 121 7.84 -16.48 -8.65
N VAL A 122 8.15 -17.72 -8.29
CA VAL A 122 9.42 -18.11 -7.66
C VAL A 122 10.57 -18.14 -8.67
N TYR A 123 10.40 -18.89 -9.75
CA TYR A 123 11.44 -19.10 -10.76
C TYR A 123 11.35 -18.11 -11.92
N SER A 124 10.20 -17.42 -12.07
CA SER A 124 9.95 -16.46 -13.16
C SER A 124 9.67 -17.14 -14.53
N ALA A 125 9.11 -18.33 -14.55
CA ALA A 125 8.83 -19.08 -15.78
C ALA A 125 7.84 -18.34 -16.70
N ASN A 126 8.23 -18.08 -17.95
CA ASN A 126 7.41 -17.35 -18.93
C ASN A 126 6.32 -18.24 -19.55
N ASP A 127 6.63 -19.52 -19.79
CA ASP A 127 5.65 -20.51 -20.25
C ASP A 127 4.53 -20.70 -19.21
N ALA A 128 4.86 -20.74 -17.93
CA ALA A 128 3.84 -20.79 -16.88
C ALA A 128 2.95 -19.54 -16.88
N ALA A 129 3.52 -18.34 -17.08
CA ALA A 129 2.75 -17.09 -17.14
C ALA A 129 1.76 -17.09 -18.32
N TYR A 130 2.19 -17.56 -19.48
CA TYR A 130 1.32 -17.74 -20.65
C TYR A 130 0.19 -18.73 -20.35
N GLU A 131 0.52 -19.89 -19.78
CA GLU A 131 -0.48 -20.93 -19.48
C GLU A 131 -1.46 -20.49 -18.38
N VAL A 132 -1.04 -19.68 -17.42
CA VAL A 132 -1.95 -19.01 -16.47
C VAL A 132 -2.96 -18.14 -17.23
N ALA A 133 -2.50 -17.34 -18.18
CA ALA A 133 -3.38 -16.47 -18.97
C ALA A 133 -4.41 -17.27 -19.77
N VAL A 134 -3.98 -18.34 -20.46
CA VAL A 134 -4.87 -19.23 -21.22
C VAL A 134 -5.84 -19.97 -20.30
N ALA A 135 -5.35 -20.43 -19.14
CA ALA A 135 -6.19 -21.15 -18.17
C ALA A 135 -7.32 -20.27 -17.60
N VAL A 136 -7.06 -18.98 -17.41
CA VAL A 136 -8.01 -18.04 -16.81
C VAL A 136 -8.96 -17.45 -17.85
N ALA A 137 -8.43 -16.94 -18.97
CA ALA A 137 -9.20 -16.15 -19.94
C ALA A 137 -9.45 -16.86 -21.27
N GLY A 138 -8.87 -18.05 -21.48
CA GLY A 138 -8.98 -18.81 -22.71
C GLY A 138 -8.03 -18.37 -23.82
N SER A 139 -7.43 -17.19 -23.74
CA SER A 139 -6.39 -16.69 -24.65
C SER A 139 -5.50 -15.66 -23.97
N GLU A 140 -4.29 -15.45 -24.49
CA GLU A 140 -3.38 -14.41 -24.04
C GLU A 140 -4.00 -13.02 -24.20
N ASP A 141 -4.55 -12.70 -25.37
CA ASP A 141 -5.15 -11.39 -25.67
C ASP A 141 -6.28 -11.02 -24.68
N ALA A 142 -7.18 -11.99 -24.40
CA ALA A 142 -8.25 -11.77 -23.44
C ALA A 142 -7.72 -11.52 -22.02
N PHE A 143 -6.66 -12.21 -21.65
CA PHE A 143 -6.03 -12.02 -20.34
C PHE A 143 -5.29 -10.68 -20.24
N VAL A 144 -4.59 -10.27 -21.28
CA VAL A 144 -3.93 -8.95 -21.38
C VAL A 144 -4.95 -7.83 -21.21
N GLN A 145 -6.14 -7.96 -21.80
CA GLN A 145 -7.22 -7.00 -21.58
C GLN A 145 -7.60 -6.94 -20.09
N MET A 146 -7.74 -8.09 -19.40
CA MET A 146 -8.03 -8.12 -17.97
C MET A 146 -6.89 -7.45 -17.15
N MET A 147 -5.63 -7.62 -17.52
CA MET A 147 -4.49 -6.95 -16.88
C MET A 147 -4.57 -5.43 -17.03
N ASN A 148 -4.89 -4.93 -18.22
CA ASN A 148 -5.04 -3.51 -18.47
C ASN A 148 -6.26 -2.93 -17.74
N ASP A 149 -7.39 -3.65 -17.71
CA ASP A 149 -8.57 -3.24 -16.94
C ASP A 149 -8.25 -3.15 -15.42
N LYS A 150 -7.47 -4.11 -14.89
CA LYS A 150 -7.01 -4.09 -13.50
C LYS A 150 -6.04 -2.93 -13.24
N ALA A 151 -5.16 -2.59 -14.18
CA ALA A 151 -4.29 -1.42 -14.06
C ALA A 151 -5.11 -0.12 -13.91
N VAL A 152 -6.16 0.05 -14.74
CA VAL A 152 -7.09 1.17 -14.64
C VAL A 152 -7.81 1.17 -13.28
N GLU A 153 -8.31 0.01 -12.82
CA GLU A 153 -8.99 -0.12 -11.52
C GLU A 153 -8.08 0.30 -10.35
N LEU A 154 -6.80 -0.06 -10.42
CA LEU A 154 -5.81 0.30 -9.40
C LEU A 154 -5.27 1.73 -9.52
N GLY A 155 -5.63 2.47 -10.58
CA GLY A 155 -5.15 3.82 -10.85
C GLY A 155 -3.73 3.87 -11.41
N MET A 156 -3.23 2.78 -12.00
CA MET A 156 -1.91 2.66 -12.63
C MET A 156 -1.92 3.29 -14.03
N ASN A 157 -2.02 4.62 -14.08
CA ASN A 157 -2.29 5.36 -15.33
C ASN A 157 -1.09 5.44 -16.29
N GLY A 158 0.12 5.17 -15.84
CA GLY A 158 1.35 5.12 -16.63
C GLY A 158 1.73 3.71 -17.06
N THR A 159 0.79 2.73 -16.96
CA THR A 159 1.07 1.30 -17.19
C THR A 159 0.26 0.77 -18.36
N HIS A 160 0.92 -0.04 -19.20
CA HIS A 160 0.28 -0.80 -20.25
C HIS A 160 0.94 -2.18 -20.40
N PHE A 161 0.12 -3.21 -20.49
CA PHE A 161 0.54 -4.60 -20.67
C PHE A 161 0.24 -5.08 -22.08
N GLU A 162 1.22 -5.75 -22.72
CA GLU A 162 1.10 -6.38 -24.02
C GLU A 162 1.15 -7.92 -23.93
N ASN A 163 1.61 -8.44 -22.77
CA ASN A 163 1.71 -9.88 -22.51
C ASN A 163 1.72 -10.18 -21.01
N PRO A 164 1.47 -11.44 -20.59
CA PRO A 164 1.40 -11.80 -19.17
C PRO A 164 2.76 -12.12 -18.53
N HIS A 165 3.84 -12.21 -19.32
CA HIS A 165 5.13 -12.71 -18.86
C HIS A 165 6.22 -11.61 -18.74
N GLY A 166 6.04 -10.47 -19.42
CA GLY A 166 6.99 -9.35 -19.38
C GLY A 166 8.17 -9.48 -20.34
N LEU A 167 8.09 -10.29 -21.39
CA LEU A 167 9.03 -10.22 -22.49
C LEU A 167 8.86 -8.91 -23.26
N ASP A 168 9.95 -8.43 -23.85
CA ASP A 168 9.96 -7.15 -24.56
C ASP A 168 8.91 -7.13 -25.68
N ALA A 169 8.06 -6.11 -25.66
CA ALA A 169 7.05 -5.82 -26.68
C ALA A 169 6.84 -4.30 -26.76
N ASP A 170 6.58 -3.83 -27.98
CA ASP A 170 6.26 -2.42 -28.20
C ASP A 170 5.01 -2.05 -27.39
N GLY A 171 5.08 -1.01 -26.59
CA GLY A 171 3.97 -0.60 -25.72
C GLY A 171 3.96 -1.21 -24.33
N HIS A 172 4.78 -2.24 -24.04
CA HIS A 172 4.83 -2.87 -22.73
C HIS A 172 5.67 -2.04 -21.73
N HIS A 173 5.01 -1.25 -20.89
CA HIS A 173 5.69 -0.34 -19.95
C HIS A 173 4.92 -0.15 -18.65
N SER A 174 5.62 0.34 -17.64
CA SER A 174 5.07 0.83 -16.40
C SER A 174 5.94 1.96 -15.81
N THR A 175 5.53 2.50 -14.68
CA THR A 175 6.27 3.46 -13.88
C THR A 175 6.59 2.89 -12.50
N VAL A 176 7.60 3.41 -11.81
CA VAL A 176 7.88 2.97 -10.43
C VAL A 176 6.75 3.35 -9.48
N HIS A 177 6.05 4.45 -9.75
CA HIS A 177 4.87 4.86 -8.99
C HIS A 177 3.74 3.81 -9.10
N ASP A 178 3.37 3.42 -10.31
CA ASP A 178 2.32 2.43 -10.53
C ASP A 178 2.69 1.05 -9.98
N LEU A 179 3.95 0.64 -10.17
CA LEU A 179 4.43 -0.63 -9.64
C LEU A 179 4.50 -0.66 -8.11
N ALA A 180 4.69 0.48 -7.44
CA ALA A 180 4.57 0.56 -5.98
C ALA A 180 3.12 0.37 -5.51
N ILE A 181 2.13 0.88 -6.27
CA ILE A 181 0.71 0.60 -6.03
C ILE A 181 0.46 -0.91 -6.14
N LEU A 182 0.92 -1.53 -7.22
CA LEU A 182 0.77 -2.98 -7.45
C LEU A 182 1.46 -3.81 -6.37
N ALA A 183 2.69 -3.47 -5.98
CA ALA A 183 3.44 -4.15 -4.94
C ALA A 183 2.67 -4.18 -3.61
N ARG A 184 2.20 -3.02 -3.19
CA ARG A 184 1.42 -2.88 -1.95
C ARG A 184 0.09 -3.63 -2.06
N TYR A 185 -0.62 -3.49 -3.17
CA TYR A 185 -1.88 -4.19 -3.41
C TYR A 185 -1.70 -5.71 -3.33
N ALA A 186 -0.78 -6.27 -4.10
CA ALA A 186 -0.52 -7.71 -4.14
C ALA A 186 -0.17 -8.28 -2.76
N MET A 187 0.73 -7.63 -2.03
CA MET A 187 1.19 -8.11 -0.71
C MET A 187 0.16 -7.95 0.41
N THR A 188 -0.81 -7.04 0.28
CA THR A 188 -1.81 -6.79 1.33
C THR A 188 -3.15 -7.45 1.07
N THR A 189 -3.51 -7.74 -0.19
CA THR A 189 -4.82 -8.28 -0.55
C THR A 189 -4.77 -9.73 -1.03
N GLN A 190 -3.58 -10.23 -1.42
CA GLN A 190 -3.40 -11.56 -1.99
C GLN A 190 -2.47 -12.43 -1.12
N PRO A 191 -2.98 -13.13 -0.09
CA PRO A 191 -2.16 -13.97 0.79
C PRO A 191 -1.33 -15.00 0.02
N PHE A 192 -1.88 -15.57 -1.05
CA PHE A 192 -1.16 -16.51 -1.92
C PHE A 192 0.13 -15.90 -2.48
N ILE A 193 0.07 -14.68 -3.01
CA ILE A 193 1.27 -13.99 -3.52
C ILE A 193 2.24 -13.75 -2.38
N ALA A 194 1.75 -13.19 -1.25
CA ALA A 194 2.60 -12.88 -0.11
C ALA A 194 3.34 -14.09 0.48
N ASP A 195 2.74 -15.27 0.40
CA ASP A 195 3.36 -16.52 0.86
C ASP A 195 4.31 -17.11 -0.20
N THR A 196 3.90 -17.09 -1.48
CA THR A 196 4.70 -17.67 -2.58
C THR A 196 6.01 -16.93 -2.81
N VAL A 197 6.01 -15.58 -2.80
CA VAL A 197 7.22 -14.79 -3.11
C VAL A 197 8.31 -14.87 -2.02
N ARG A 198 7.99 -15.47 -0.86
CA ARG A 198 8.96 -15.76 0.22
C ARG A 198 9.65 -17.11 0.07
N MET A 199 9.22 -17.94 -0.87
CA MET A 199 9.77 -19.29 -1.05
C MET A 199 11.16 -19.22 -1.66
N GLN A 200 12.12 -19.93 -1.04
CA GLN A 200 13.48 -20.09 -1.57
C GLN A 200 13.51 -21.03 -2.79
N SER A 201 12.51 -21.91 -2.89
CA SER A 201 12.31 -22.79 -4.03
C SER A 201 10.86 -23.29 -4.02
N THR A 202 10.38 -23.72 -5.18
CA THR A 202 9.13 -24.47 -5.30
C THR A 202 9.38 -25.79 -6.05
N THR A 203 8.57 -26.81 -5.78
CA THR A 203 8.63 -28.10 -6.49
C THR A 203 7.28 -28.31 -7.12
N VAL A 204 7.26 -28.47 -8.45
CA VAL A 204 6.04 -28.69 -9.23
C VAL A 204 6.24 -29.84 -10.20
N ASN A 205 5.13 -30.46 -10.65
CA ASN A 205 5.22 -31.51 -11.66
C ASN A 205 5.37 -30.89 -13.06
N VAL A 206 6.50 -31.20 -13.72
CA VAL A 206 6.75 -30.81 -15.11
C VAL A 206 6.80 -32.06 -15.97
N ASN A 207 5.83 -32.23 -16.87
CA ASN A 207 5.77 -33.37 -17.80
C ASN A 207 5.82 -34.74 -17.10
N GLY A 208 5.21 -34.87 -15.93
CA GLY A 208 5.20 -36.08 -15.10
C GLY A 208 6.40 -36.27 -14.18
N ILE A 209 7.30 -35.28 -14.08
CA ILE A 209 8.48 -35.33 -13.24
C ILE A 209 8.43 -34.21 -12.20
N GLU A 210 8.56 -34.56 -10.92
CA GLU A 210 8.74 -33.61 -9.81
C GLU A 210 10.03 -32.83 -10.01
N THR A 211 9.94 -31.51 -10.25
CA THR A 211 11.06 -30.64 -10.59
C THR A 211 11.11 -29.48 -9.60
N ALA A 212 12.28 -29.28 -8.99
CA ALA A 212 12.53 -28.19 -8.07
C ALA A 212 13.06 -26.95 -8.80
N PHE A 213 12.48 -25.79 -8.53
CA PHE A 213 12.84 -24.49 -9.08
C PHE A 213 13.28 -23.53 -7.97
N PRO A 214 14.54 -23.13 -7.93
CA PRO A 214 15.02 -22.15 -6.95
C PRO A 214 14.47 -20.75 -7.28
N THR A 215 14.41 -19.90 -6.25
CA THR A 215 14.14 -18.48 -6.47
C THR A 215 15.25 -17.81 -7.28
N VAL A 216 14.88 -16.81 -8.06
CA VAL A 216 15.81 -15.94 -8.81
C VAL A 216 16.04 -14.60 -8.09
N ASP A 217 15.49 -14.46 -6.90
CA ASP A 217 15.70 -13.31 -6.01
C ASP A 217 16.90 -13.56 -5.10
N HIS A 218 18.05 -12.96 -5.43
CA HIS A 218 19.28 -13.13 -4.67
C HIS A 218 19.26 -12.41 -3.31
N LEU A 219 18.37 -11.44 -3.12
CA LEU A 219 18.22 -10.76 -1.83
C LEU A 219 17.36 -11.56 -0.85
N LEU A 220 16.53 -12.47 -1.34
CA LEU A 220 15.67 -13.26 -0.48
C LEU A 220 16.52 -14.23 0.36
N GLY A 221 16.49 -14.01 1.68
CA GLY A 221 17.28 -14.76 2.66
C GLY A 221 18.70 -14.23 2.89
N SER A 222 19.19 -13.27 2.08
CA SER A 222 20.48 -12.58 2.31
C SER A 222 20.28 -11.18 2.89
N TYR A 223 19.26 -10.45 2.45
CA TYR A 223 18.91 -9.13 2.99
C TYR A 223 17.93 -9.25 4.16
N ASP A 224 18.31 -8.67 5.31
CA ASP A 224 17.49 -8.75 6.53
C ASP A 224 16.09 -8.15 6.34
N GLY A 225 15.08 -8.97 6.62
CA GLY A 225 13.67 -8.59 6.55
C GLY A 225 13.08 -8.58 5.15
N LEU A 226 13.80 -8.96 4.07
CA LEU A 226 13.21 -9.06 2.74
C LEU A 226 12.15 -10.18 2.68
N LEU A 227 11.03 -9.86 2.06
CA LEU A 227 9.87 -10.75 1.87
C LEU A 227 9.62 -11.12 0.40
N GLY A 228 10.41 -10.66 -0.53
CA GLY A 228 10.24 -10.74 -1.98
C GLY A 228 10.13 -9.33 -2.56
N ILE A 229 9.64 -9.11 -3.77
CA ILE A 229 8.49 -9.74 -4.44
C ILE A 229 8.91 -10.39 -5.76
N LYS A 230 9.53 -9.59 -6.70
CA LYS A 230 9.79 -10.06 -8.05
C LYS A 230 10.97 -9.36 -8.71
N THR A 231 11.82 -10.15 -9.34
CA THR A 231 12.87 -9.69 -10.24
C THR A 231 12.37 -9.53 -11.66
N GLY A 232 12.92 -8.58 -12.42
CA GLY A 232 12.73 -8.43 -13.85
C GLY A 232 14.08 -8.42 -14.59
N ALA A 233 14.15 -9.08 -15.75
CA ALA A 233 15.29 -9.00 -16.65
C ALA A 233 14.78 -9.05 -18.10
N GLY A 234 14.94 -7.95 -18.82
CA GLY A 234 14.73 -7.80 -20.24
C GLY A 234 16.06 -7.84 -21.01
N ASN A 235 16.01 -7.55 -22.31
CA ASN A 235 17.20 -7.54 -23.15
C ASN A 235 18.15 -6.37 -22.82
N TYR A 236 17.62 -5.25 -22.36
CA TYR A 236 18.35 -3.99 -22.19
C TYR A 236 18.32 -3.45 -20.78
N VAL A 237 17.36 -3.86 -19.98
CA VAL A 237 17.13 -3.32 -18.65
C VAL A 237 16.74 -4.40 -17.65
N THR A 238 17.09 -4.16 -16.41
CA THR A 238 16.65 -5.02 -15.29
C THR A 238 15.83 -4.21 -14.27
N ALA A 239 15.02 -4.93 -13.51
CA ALA A 239 14.09 -4.35 -12.56
C ALA A 239 14.00 -5.19 -11.28
N PHE A 240 13.60 -4.57 -10.19
CA PHE A 240 13.24 -5.25 -8.95
C PHE A 240 12.03 -4.56 -8.30
N MET A 241 11.09 -5.37 -7.89
CA MET A 241 9.99 -4.97 -7.02
C MET A 241 10.18 -5.67 -5.68
N GLY A 242 10.37 -4.91 -4.62
CA GLY A 242 10.73 -5.41 -3.30
C GLY A 242 9.70 -5.09 -2.23
N CYS A 243 9.63 -5.97 -1.22
CA CYS A 243 8.94 -5.73 0.04
C CYS A 243 9.86 -6.17 1.18
N ALA A 244 10.13 -5.29 2.13
CA ALA A 244 10.93 -5.63 3.30
C ALA A 244 10.23 -5.19 4.59
N ARG A 245 10.46 -5.96 5.68
CA ARG A 245 9.87 -5.67 6.98
C ARG A 245 10.89 -5.78 8.11
N ARG A 246 11.12 -4.65 8.81
CA ARG A 246 11.98 -4.59 10.02
C ARG A 246 11.23 -3.90 11.16
N HIS A 247 11.32 -4.43 12.37
CA HIS A 247 10.74 -3.82 13.60
C HIS A 247 9.25 -3.43 13.47
N GLY A 248 8.49 -4.21 12.67
CA GLY A 248 7.06 -3.95 12.41
C GLY A 248 6.77 -2.88 11.36
N THR A 249 7.79 -2.28 10.76
CA THR A 249 7.70 -1.38 9.61
C THR A 249 7.82 -2.16 8.32
N THR A 250 6.88 -1.98 7.39
CA THR A 250 6.92 -2.57 6.05
C THR A 250 7.15 -1.48 5.02
N LEU A 251 8.13 -1.71 4.16
CA LEU A 251 8.48 -0.84 3.03
C LEU A 251 8.31 -1.61 1.72
N TYR A 252 7.88 -0.89 0.69
CA TYR A 252 7.83 -1.37 -0.69
C TYR A 252 8.78 -0.53 -1.52
N THR A 253 9.55 -1.17 -2.39
CA THR A 253 10.52 -0.51 -3.25
C THR A 253 10.40 -1.02 -4.67
N VAL A 254 10.62 -0.13 -5.63
CA VAL A 254 10.73 -0.50 -7.05
C VAL A 254 11.92 0.21 -7.64
N VAL A 255 12.74 -0.53 -8.37
CA VAL A 255 13.79 0.01 -9.23
C VAL A 255 13.57 -0.47 -10.66
N LEU A 256 13.68 0.45 -11.62
CA LEU A 256 13.57 0.17 -13.05
C LEU A 256 14.78 0.73 -13.81
N GLY A 257 15.08 0.12 -14.93
CA GLY A 257 16.08 0.64 -15.85
C GLY A 257 17.53 0.42 -15.38
N CYS A 258 17.79 -0.52 -14.47
CA CYS A 258 19.17 -0.91 -14.14
C CYS A 258 19.81 -1.65 -15.33
N GLN A 259 21.08 -1.39 -15.58
CA GLN A 259 21.80 -1.97 -16.73
C GLN A 259 22.27 -3.39 -16.47
N THR A 260 22.55 -3.71 -15.21
CA THR A 260 23.05 -5.04 -14.82
C THR A 260 22.06 -5.77 -13.92
N ARG A 261 22.18 -7.10 -13.89
CA ARG A 261 21.39 -7.92 -12.97
C ARG A 261 21.74 -7.66 -11.51
N GLU A 262 23.00 -7.30 -11.24
CA GLU A 262 23.46 -6.99 -9.89
C GLU A 262 23.02 -5.59 -9.45
N GLY A 263 23.07 -4.60 -10.35
CA GLY A 263 22.70 -3.22 -10.04
C GLY A 263 21.28 -3.07 -9.48
N ARG A 264 20.31 -3.86 -9.97
CA ARG A 264 18.96 -3.86 -9.41
C ARG A 264 18.90 -4.28 -7.93
N PHE A 265 19.79 -5.21 -7.52
CA PHE A 265 19.88 -5.64 -6.14
C PHE A 265 20.60 -4.60 -5.29
N THR A 266 21.75 -4.12 -5.75
CA THR A 266 22.53 -3.07 -5.06
C THR A 266 21.71 -1.80 -4.82
N ASP A 267 20.99 -1.32 -5.82
CA ASP A 267 20.17 -0.12 -5.69
C ASP A 267 18.94 -0.36 -4.79
N THR A 268 18.37 -1.58 -4.79
CA THR A 268 17.32 -1.96 -3.86
C THR A 268 17.80 -1.98 -2.42
N GLU A 269 18.98 -2.56 -2.15
CA GLU A 269 19.60 -2.54 -0.81
C GLU A 269 19.86 -1.12 -0.35
N ALA A 270 20.42 -0.26 -1.22
CA ALA A 270 20.69 1.14 -0.91
C ALA A 270 19.40 1.91 -0.54
N LEU A 271 18.31 1.68 -1.29
CA LEU A 271 17.01 2.29 -0.99
C LEU A 271 16.45 1.84 0.36
N LEU A 272 16.46 0.54 0.63
CA LEU A 272 15.92 -0.02 1.85
C LEU A 272 16.76 0.35 3.07
N ASP A 273 18.09 0.31 2.97
CA ASP A 273 18.99 0.70 4.06
C ASP A 273 18.85 2.18 4.37
N TRP A 274 18.77 3.03 3.34
CA TRP A 274 18.48 4.44 3.53
C TRP A 274 17.15 4.66 4.23
N ALA A 275 16.08 4.02 3.77
CA ALA A 275 14.74 4.24 4.33
C ALA A 275 14.62 3.73 5.77
N PHE A 276 15.14 2.53 6.07
CA PHE A 276 15.16 2.01 7.45
C PHE A 276 16.12 2.77 8.38
N GLY A 277 17.17 3.38 7.83
CA GLY A 277 18.12 4.21 8.59
C GLY A 277 17.64 5.65 8.82
N THR A 278 16.81 6.18 7.91
CA THR A 278 16.36 7.59 7.94
C THR A 278 15.06 7.78 8.72
N TYR A 279 14.17 6.80 8.69
CA TYR A 279 12.82 6.93 9.26
C TYR A 279 12.63 6.08 10.51
N ASP A 280 12.13 6.71 11.56
CA ASP A 280 11.71 6.04 12.79
C ASP A 280 10.20 5.73 12.77
N SER A 281 9.83 4.57 13.29
CA SER A 281 8.43 4.17 13.43
C SER A 281 7.87 4.63 14.77
N TYR A 282 6.85 5.50 14.74
CA TYR A 282 6.15 5.98 15.92
C TYR A 282 4.71 5.49 15.98
N VAL A 283 4.22 5.23 17.21
CA VAL A 283 2.78 5.03 17.45
C VAL A 283 2.12 6.40 17.49
N LEU A 284 1.35 6.72 16.45
CA LEU A 284 0.62 7.98 16.29
C LEU A 284 -0.68 7.98 17.09
N ALA A 285 -1.37 6.84 17.13
CA ALA A 285 -2.58 6.62 17.91
C ALA A 285 -2.69 5.16 18.34
N SER A 286 -3.36 4.90 19.46
CA SER A 286 -3.70 3.55 19.92
C SER A 286 -5.07 3.53 20.60
N PRO A 287 -5.76 2.38 20.64
CA PRO A 287 -7.05 2.25 21.31
C PRO A 287 -7.01 2.58 22.81
N GLU A 288 -5.85 2.38 23.44
CA GLU A 288 -5.67 2.63 24.86
C GLU A 288 -5.46 4.13 25.18
N LYS A 289 -5.15 4.92 24.17
CA LYS A 289 -4.90 6.35 24.32
C LYS A 289 -6.07 7.16 23.78
N ALA A 290 -6.81 7.81 24.67
CA ALA A 290 -7.88 8.71 24.25
C ALA A 290 -7.36 9.79 23.31
N MET A 291 -8.04 9.98 22.18
CA MET A 291 -7.72 11.02 21.20
C MET A 291 -8.40 12.36 21.50
N GLY A 292 -9.10 12.46 22.64
CA GLY A 292 -9.84 13.64 23.08
C GLY A 292 -11.33 13.38 23.15
N GLU A 293 -12.09 14.47 23.16
CA GLU A 293 -13.56 14.45 23.28
C GLU A 293 -14.20 15.19 22.13
N ARG A 294 -15.40 14.80 21.77
CA ARG A 294 -16.23 15.42 20.75
C ARG A 294 -17.46 16.03 21.41
N PRO A 295 -17.85 17.29 21.09
CA PRO A 295 -19.12 17.83 21.56
C PRO A 295 -20.30 17.03 21.03
N PHE A 296 -21.29 16.82 21.87
CA PHE A 296 -22.54 16.21 21.49
C PHE A 296 -23.40 17.19 20.66
N ALA A 297 -24.03 16.71 19.59
CA ALA A 297 -24.65 17.57 18.59
C ALA A 297 -25.77 18.49 19.12
N TYR A 298 -26.49 18.07 20.15
CA TYR A 298 -27.64 18.80 20.71
C TYR A 298 -27.33 19.51 22.02
N ASP A 299 -26.19 19.21 22.63
CA ASP A 299 -25.69 19.86 23.83
C ASP A 299 -24.18 20.00 23.77
N LEU A 300 -23.70 21.17 23.39
CA LEU A 300 -22.28 21.48 23.22
C LEU A 300 -21.49 21.42 24.52
N ALA A 301 -22.15 21.40 25.68
CA ALA A 301 -21.52 21.21 26.98
C ALA A 301 -21.21 19.71 27.26
N LEU A 302 -21.83 18.82 26.50
CA LEU A 302 -21.62 17.40 26.64
C LEU A 302 -20.57 16.90 25.67
N MET A 303 -19.56 16.24 26.21
CA MET A 303 -18.42 15.75 25.45
C MET A 303 -18.42 14.21 25.41
N CYS A 304 -18.29 13.65 24.20
CA CYS A 304 -18.15 12.23 23.99
C CYS A 304 -16.68 11.87 23.79
N PRO A 305 -16.09 11.00 24.63
CA PRO A 305 -14.72 10.56 24.43
C PRO A 305 -14.57 9.76 23.14
N VAL A 306 -13.47 9.96 22.45
CA VAL A 306 -13.17 9.32 21.18
C VAL A 306 -11.78 8.70 21.17
N ALA A 307 -11.64 7.54 20.52
CA ALA A 307 -10.37 6.84 20.31
C ALA A 307 -10.32 6.16 18.95
N THR A 308 -9.15 5.71 18.55
CA THR A 308 -9.03 4.84 17.37
C THR A 308 -9.40 3.39 17.69
N GLN A 309 -9.84 2.63 16.71
CA GLN A 309 -10.14 1.20 16.87
C GLN A 309 -8.88 0.32 16.79
N ALA A 310 -7.81 0.80 16.15
CA ALA A 310 -6.56 0.08 15.98
C ALA A 310 -5.36 0.98 16.22
N THR A 311 -4.21 0.37 16.54
CA THR A 311 -2.95 1.09 16.62
C THR A 311 -2.54 1.59 15.23
N THR A 312 -2.34 2.89 15.12
CA THR A 312 -1.84 3.56 13.91
C THR A 312 -0.38 3.91 14.14
N LYS A 313 0.48 3.43 13.26
CA LYS A 313 1.90 3.78 13.21
C LYS A 313 2.17 4.69 12.01
N GLY A 314 3.21 5.49 12.11
CA GLY A 314 3.70 6.32 11.02
C GLY A 314 5.21 6.38 11.03
N LEU A 315 5.80 6.54 9.85
CA LEU A 315 7.22 6.75 9.68
C LEU A 315 7.53 8.25 9.73
N VAL A 316 8.33 8.62 10.69
CA VAL A 316 8.74 10.00 10.95
C VAL A 316 10.23 10.12 10.69
N TRP A 317 10.63 11.12 9.96
CA TRP A 317 12.03 11.51 9.82
C TRP A 317 12.39 12.45 10.96
N PRO A 318 13.22 12.05 11.93
CA PRO A 318 13.51 12.85 13.12
C PRO A 318 13.99 14.27 12.83
N ASP A 319 14.76 14.46 11.76
CA ASP A 319 15.36 15.74 11.38
C ASP A 319 14.45 16.64 10.53
N ALA A 320 13.30 16.15 10.06
CA ALA A 320 12.38 16.92 9.21
C ALA A 320 11.43 17.84 9.98
N GLY A 321 11.67 18.04 11.27
CA GLY A 321 10.85 18.90 12.12
C GLY A 321 9.61 18.21 12.72
N PRO A 322 8.74 18.96 13.39
CA PRO A 322 7.64 18.38 14.16
C PRO A 322 6.57 17.73 13.28
N THR A 323 6.02 16.63 13.77
CA THR A 323 4.79 16.05 13.21
C THR A 323 3.58 16.85 13.69
N THR A 324 2.74 17.28 12.76
CA THR A 324 1.47 17.95 13.00
C THR A 324 0.31 17.01 12.72
N TYR A 325 -0.89 17.33 13.24
CA TYR A 325 -2.07 16.58 12.88
C TYR A 325 -3.29 17.46 12.63
N VAL A 326 -4.17 17.00 11.75
CA VAL A 326 -5.47 17.61 11.48
C VAL A 326 -6.56 16.59 11.79
N ARG A 327 -7.58 17.01 12.52
CA ARG A 327 -8.79 16.23 12.77
C ARG A 327 -9.93 16.76 11.91
N THR A 328 -10.50 15.91 11.08
CA THR A 328 -11.71 16.22 10.34
C THR A 328 -12.90 15.57 11.05
N MET A 329 -13.85 16.39 11.48
CA MET A 329 -15.06 15.91 12.16
C MET A 329 -16.03 15.34 11.14
N SER A 330 -16.64 14.20 11.47
CA SER A 330 -17.80 13.70 10.71
C SER A 330 -18.99 14.66 10.86
N SER A 331 -19.67 14.96 9.76
CA SER A 331 -20.88 15.79 9.74
C SER A 331 -22.12 15.08 10.31
N THR A 332 -22.04 13.79 10.58
CA THR A 332 -23.15 13.02 11.15
C THR A 332 -23.37 13.42 12.60
N THR A 333 -24.46 14.11 12.82
CA THR A 333 -24.84 14.75 14.08
C THR A 333 -25.65 13.85 15.01
N HIS A 334 -25.69 12.54 14.78
CA HIS A 334 -26.60 11.65 15.51
C HIS A 334 -25.84 10.85 16.57
N LEU A 335 -26.46 10.78 17.73
CA LEU A 335 -26.19 9.98 18.93
C LEU A 335 -24.87 9.19 18.89
N CYS A 336 -23.88 9.62 19.64
CA CYS A 336 -22.65 8.87 19.84
C CYS A 336 -22.93 7.53 20.54
N ALA A 337 -23.18 6.49 19.76
CA ALA A 337 -23.06 5.11 20.25
C ALA A 337 -21.61 4.68 20.17
N PRO A 338 -21.14 3.81 21.07
CA PRO A 338 -19.82 3.23 20.94
C PRO A 338 -19.63 2.60 19.55
N GLY A 339 -18.54 2.97 18.86
CA GLY A 339 -18.26 2.56 17.50
C GLY A 339 -18.68 3.53 16.41
N ASP A 340 -19.51 4.54 16.71
CA ASP A 340 -19.89 5.55 15.72
C ASP A 340 -18.66 6.34 15.26
N THR A 341 -18.52 6.52 13.95
CA THR A 341 -17.42 7.30 13.38
C THR A 341 -17.53 8.76 13.79
N ALA A 342 -16.55 9.23 14.54
CA ALA A 342 -16.44 10.62 15.00
C ALA A 342 -15.64 11.48 14.03
N GLY A 343 -14.79 10.90 13.20
CA GLY A 343 -14.00 11.60 12.20
C GLY A 343 -12.74 10.86 11.78
N VAL A 344 -11.87 11.59 11.10
CA VAL A 344 -10.55 11.13 10.65
C VAL A 344 -9.48 12.04 11.24
N CYS A 345 -8.38 11.44 11.70
CA CYS A 345 -7.17 12.15 12.09
C CYS A 345 -6.06 11.82 11.09
N THR A 346 -5.43 12.85 10.52
CA THR A 346 -4.31 12.72 9.59
C THR A 346 -3.10 13.40 10.19
N TRP A 347 -1.98 12.70 10.26
CA TRP A 347 -0.69 13.23 10.68
C TRP A 347 0.16 13.56 9.47
N SER A 348 0.87 14.68 9.54
CA SER A 348 1.75 15.15 8.47
C SER A 348 3.07 15.65 9.04
N GLN A 349 4.15 15.48 8.30
CA GLN A 349 5.47 16.02 8.58
C GLN A 349 6.08 16.54 7.28
N ALA A 350 6.57 17.78 7.29
CA ALA A 350 7.17 18.44 6.12
C ALA A 350 6.32 18.34 4.83
N GLY A 351 4.98 18.38 4.97
CA GLY A 351 4.04 18.26 3.84
C GLY A 351 3.69 16.82 3.43
N ARG A 352 4.38 15.82 3.95
CA ARG A 352 4.11 14.39 3.72
C ARG A 352 3.09 13.87 4.73
N THR A 353 2.11 13.08 4.31
CA THR A 353 1.25 12.33 5.22
C THR A 353 2.04 11.17 5.82
N VAL A 354 2.14 11.13 7.15
CA VAL A 354 2.85 10.07 7.88
C VAL A 354 1.91 9.02 8.48
N GLY A 355 0.62 9.29 8.51
CA GLY A 355 -0.39 8.34 8.93
C GLY A 355 -1.78 8.95 9.02
N ALA A 356 -2.78 8.09 8.95
CA ALA A 356 -4.18 8.47 9.15
C ALA A 356 -4.94 7.38 9.89
N CYS A 357 -5.93 7.76 10.68
CA CYS A 357 -6.84 6.82 11.30
C CYS A 357 -8.25 7.40 11.41
N THR A 358 -9.23 6.50 11.41
CA THR A 358 -10.59 6.82 11.82
C THR A 358 -10.66 6.73 13.34
N TYR A 359 -11.26 7.74 13.97
CA TYR A 359 -11.58 7.69 15.38
C TYR A 359 -13.09 7.58 15.60
N VAL A 360 -13.45 6.87 16.65
CA VAL A 360 -14.84 6.49 16.97
C VAL A 360 -15.19 6.90 18.37
N ALA A 361 -16.48 7.04 18.63
CA ALA A 361 -17.00 7.23 19.98
C ALA A 361 -16.71 5.97 20.83
N THR A 362 -16.26 6.18 22.08
CA THR A 362 -15.95 5.09 23.00
C THR A 362 -17.01 4.91 24.09
N ALA A 363 -17.95 5.85 24.23
CA ALA A 363 -19.06 5.78 25.18
C ALA A 363 -20.38 6.16 24.50
N LYS A 364 -21.47 5.61 25.05
CA LYS A 364 -22.85 5.99 24.70
C LYS A 364 -23.37 7.03 25.68
N LEU A 365 -23.91 8.13 25.15
CA LEU A 365 -24.64 9.10 25.95
C LEU A 365 -26.13 8.78 25.90
N THR A 366 -26.75 8.63 27.07
CA THR A 366 -28.20 8.41 27.19
C THR A 366 -28.85 9.57 27.92
N TYR A 367 -29.96 10.10 27.36
CA TYR A 367 -30.81 11.00 28.11
C TYR A 367 -31.71 10.22 29.06
N ALA A 368 -31.71 10.59 30.33
CA ALA A 368 -32.74 10.10 31.24
C ALA A 368 -34.11 10.68 30.87
N ARG A 369 -35.12 9.85 30.73
CA ARG A 369 -36.48 10.23 30.31
C ARG A 369 -37.23 11.14 31.31
N SER A 370 -36.65 11.43 32.46
CA SER A 370 -37.28 12.29 33.49
C SER A 370 -36.40 13.53 33.70
N GLY A 371 -36.73 14.57 32.97
CA GLY A 371 -36.39 15.98 33.21
C GLY A 371 -34.96 16.26 33.74
N PHE A 372 -34.15 16.87 32.92
CA PHE A 372 -32.90 17.54 33.33
C PHE A 372 -31.88 16.68 34.11
N GLY A 373 -31.45 15.58 33.54
CA GLY A 373 -30.36 14.80 34.08
C GLY A 373 -29.78 13.90 32.99
N LEU A 374 -28.52 14.12 32.66
CA LEU A 374 -27.72 13.19 31.87
C LEU A 374 -27.25 12.07 32.79
N VAL A 375 -27.56 10.84 32.44
CA VAL A 375 -26.92 9.68 33.06
C VAL A 375 -25.81 9.21 32.16
N ASP A 376 -24.61 9.38 32.62
CA ASP A 376 -23.40 8.92 31.98
C ASP A 376 -23.19 7.44 32.31
N GLU A 377 -23.53 6.53 31.39
CA GLU A 377 -23.10 5.14 31.47
C GLU A 377 -21.71 5.04 30.81
N LEU A 378 -20.67 5.45 31.53
CA LEU A 378 -19.31 5.19 31.15
C LEU A 378 -19.07 3.69 31.08
N SER A 379 -18.59 3.20 29.92
CA SER A 379 -18.12 1.83 29.80
C SER A 379 -17.08 1.54 30.90
N PRO A 380 -17.13 0.38 31.58
CA PRO A 380 -16.18 0.01 32.64
C PRO A 380 -14.70 0.10 32.23
N ASN A 381 -14.42 0.09 30.94
CA ASN A 381 -13.06 0.19 30.40
C ASN A 381 -12.43 1.59 30.49
N LEU A 382 -13.22 2.65 30.76
CA LEU A 382 -12.68 3.99 30.97
C LEU A 382 -12.27 4.29 32.42
N MET A 383 -12.74 3.49 33.36
CA MET A 383 -12.37 3.66 34.79
C MET A 383 -10.99 3.07 35.14
N GLY A 384 -10.41 2.23 34.28
CA GLY A 384 -9.07 1.67 34.47
C GLY A 384 -7.89 2.56 34.09
N ALA A 385 -8.12 3.69 33.47
CA ALA A 385 -7.05 4.61 32.99
C ALA A 385 -6.71 5.76 33.96
N LYS A 386 -7.18 5.70 35.21
CA LYS A 386 -6.75 6.59 36.29
C LYS A 386 -5.89 5.79 37.27
N ALA A 387 -4.66 5.50 36.91
CA ALA A 387 -3.52 5.30 37.82
C ALA A 387 -2.40 4.52 37.11
N ALA A 388 -1.51 5.20 36.44
CA ALA A 388 -0.05 4.95 36.48
C ALA A 388 0.65 6.09 35.77
#